data_606a45042c666e218afd4472472f427a
#
_entry.id   606a45042c666e218afd4472472f427a
#
_cell.length_a   1.000
_cell.length_b   1.000
_cell.length_c   1.000
_cell.angle_alpha   90.00
_cell.angle_beta   90.00
_cell.angle_gamma   90.00
#
_symmetry.space_group_name_H-M   'P 1'
#
loop_
_entity.id
_entity.type
_entity.pdbx_description
1 polymer ?
#
loop_
_entity_poly.entity_id
_entity_poly.type
_entity_poly.pdbx_seq_one_letter_code
_entity_poly.pdbx_strand_id
1 'polypeptide(L)'
;MLCNSHICTSKSTNMKRNIIIYGLIAGIVVSISMLFTVNYISHCKGNVDYDTSMLIGYASMLIAFSLVFVGIRNYRDKYNEGIISFGKAFKIGILIVLIASTIYVVAWLIDSFFFIPDFGEKYSAHMLDKLKAGGASQVEIDKQTKEMANFVRMYKNPFFNAMMTYVEILPVGLIVTLISSLILKRKTVTK
;
A
#
# COMPACT_ATOMS: atom_id res chain seq x y z
N MET A 1 30.15 18.79 27.62
CA MET A 1 29.25 18.80 26.46
C MET A 1 27.92 18.12 26.87
N LEU A 2 27.04 18.86 27.53
CA LEU A 2 25.74 18.31 27.98
C LEU A 2 24.75 18.55 26.84
N CYS A 3 24.49 17.48 26.07
CA CYS A 3 23.40 17.49 25.10
C CYS A 3 22.09 17.64 25.86
N ASN A 4 21.38 18.76 25.63
CA ASN A 4 20.19 19.15 26.36
C ASN A 4 19.09 18.10 26.17
N SER A 5 18.88 17.22 27.13
CA SER A 5 17.97 16.07 27.08
C SER A 5 16.55 16.45 26.64
N HIS A 6 16.10 17.64 27.00
CA HIS A 6 14.78 18.18 26.61
C HIS A 6 14.63 18.42 25.09
N ILE A 7 15.68 18.86 24.39
CA ILE A 7 15.63 19.13 22.94
C ILE A 7 15.59 17.80 22.17
N CYS A 8 16.34 16.81 22.63
CA CYS A 8 16.39 15.48 21.99
C CYS A 8 15.04 14.74 22.14
N THR A 9 14.42 14.84 23.31
CA THR A 9 13.10 14.24 23.61
C THR A 9 11.99 14.89 22.78
N SER A 10 11.97 16.22 22.68
CA SER A 10 11.00 16.97 21.88
C SER A 10 11.10 16.62 20.39
N LYS A 11 12.32 16.53 19.82
CA LYS A 11 12.54 16.18 18.41
C LYS A 11 12.09 14.75 18.07
N SER A 12 12.23 13.81 19.02
CA SER A 12 11.74 12.42 18.89
C SER A 12 10.21 12.35 18.92
N THR A 13 9.56 13.08 19.83
CA THR A 13 8.09 13.11 19.96
C THR A 13 7.45 13.70 18.70
N ASN A 14 8.01 14.77 18.16
CA ASN A 14 7.53 15.41 16.94
C ASN A 14 7.67 14.48 15.72
N MET A 15 8.75 13.68 15.64
CA MET A 15 8.93 12.67 14.59
C MET A 15 7.86 11.59 14.64
N LYS A 16 7.59 11.03 15.82
CA LYS A 16 6.56 10.01 16.00
C LYS A 16 5.17 10.53 15.62
N ARG A 17 4.81 11.73 16.11
CA ARG A 17 3.54 12.39 15.79
C ARG A 17 3.38 12.61 14.29
N ASN A 18 4.41 13.09 13.61
CA ASN A 18 4.40 13.28 12.16
C ASN A 18 4.17 11.97 11.41
N ILE A 19 4.87 10.90 11.78
CA ILE A 19 4.72 9.57 11.18
C ILE A 19 3.29 9.05 11.34
N ILE A 20 2.74 9.13 12.55
CA ILE A 20 1.38 8.65 12.84
C ILE A 20 0.35 9.44 12.02
N ILE A 21 0.42 10.77 12.00
CA ILE A 21 -0.55 11.59 11.28
C ILE A 21 -0.54 11.28 9.78
N TYR A 22 0.63 11.29 9.14
CA TYR A 22 0.72 11.03 7.70
C TYR A 22 0.43 9.56 7.36
N GLY A 23 0.78 8.62 8.23
CA GLY A 23 0.43 7.20 8.07
C GLY A 23 -1.07 6.95 8.15
N LEU A 24 -1.76 7.56 9.12
CA LEU A 24 -3.21 7.45 9.25
C LEU A 24 -3.93 8.08 8.04
N ILE A 25 -3.54 9.29 7.63
CA ILE A 25 -4.17 9.97 6.48
C ILE A 25 -3.95 9.14 5.20
N ALA A 26 -2.73 8.69 4.94
CA ALA A 26 -2.43 7.88 3.76
C ALA A 26 -3.21 6.55 3.78
N GLY A 27 -3.27 5.87 4.93
CA GLY A 27 -4.01 4.63 5.10
C GLY A 27 -5.52 4.79 4.89
N ILE A 28 -6.10 5.86 5.42
CA ILE A 28 -7.52 6.17 5.22
C ILE A 28 -7.79 6.46 3.73
N VAL A 29 -6.97 7.28 3.09
CA VAL A 29 -7.15 7.64 1.67
C VAL A 29 -7.08 6.41 0.78
N VAL A 30 -6.07 5.55 0.93
CA VAL A 30 -5.94 4.34 0.10
C VAL A 30 -7.05 3.34 0.38
N SER A 31 -7.49 3.20 1.63
CA SER A 31 -8.58 2.29 1.99
C SER A 31 -9.93 2.74 1.43
N ILE A 32 -10.25 4.03 1.52
CA ILE A 32 -11.48 4.58 0.92
C ILE A 32 -11.47 4.38 -0.59
N SER A 33 -10.36 4.66 -1.27
CA SER A 33 -10.24 4.47 -2.71
C SER A 33 -10.43 3.01 -3.11
N MET A 34 -9.87 2.08 -2.35
CA MET A 34 -10.02 0.63 -2.57
C MET A 34 -11.48 0.20 -2.39
N LEU A 35 -12.10 0.54 -1.26
CA LEU A 35 -13.49 0.20 -0.97
C LEU A 35 -14.43 0.75 -2.05
N PHE A 36 -14.21 1.99 -2.49
CA PHE A 36 -15.00 2.58 -3.55
C PHE A 36 -14.86 1.79 -4.87
N THR A 37 -13.63 1.49 -5.28
CA THR A 37 -13.35 0.77 -6.53
C THR A 37 -13.96 -0.63 -6.51
N VAL A 38 -13.75 -1.38 -5.44
CA VAL A 38 -14.22 -2.78 -5.32
C VAL A 38 -15.74 -2.84 -5.25
N ASN A 39 -16.38 -1.98 -4.46
CA ASN A 39 -17.83 -1.93 -4.38
C ASN A 39 -18.48 -1.46 -5.69
N TYR A 40 -17.87 -0.48 -6.37
CA TYR A 40 -18.33 -0.06 -7.69
C TYR A 40 -18.32 -1.23 -8.67
N ILE A 41 -17.22 -1.99 -8.73
CA ILE A 41 -17.08 -3.19 -9.56
C ILE A 41 -18.12 -4.25 -9.21
N SER A 42 -18.34 -4.51 -7.93
CA SER A 42 -19.27 -5.54 -7.46
C SER A 42 -20.73 -5.26 -7.80
N HIS A 43 -21.10 -3.98 -7.94
CA HIS A 43 -22.47 -3.55 -8.24
C HIS A 43 -22.73 -3.29 -9.73
N CYS A 44 -21.68 -3.11 -10.53
CA CYS A 44 -21.83 -2.96 -11.98
C CYS A 44 -22.14 -4.32 -12.61
N LYS A 45 -23.39 -4.52 -13.08
CA LYS A 45 -23.85 -5.73 -13.80
C LYS A 45 -23.33 -5.85 -15.24
N GLY A 46 -22.31 -5.09 -15.62
CA GLY A 46 -21.69 -5.10 -16.94
C GLY A 46 -20.35 -5.81 -16.96
N ASN A 47 -19.74 -5.92 -18.13
CA ASN A 47 -18.37 -6.39 -18.30
C ASN A 47 -17.41 -5.50 -17.50
N VAL A 48 -17.07 -5.93 -16.30
CA VAL A 48 -16.09 -5.23 -15.48
C VAL A 48 -14.72 -5.52 -16.08
N ASP A 49 -14.09 -4.49 -16.58
CA ASP A 49 -12.70 -4.56 -16.98
C ASP A 49 -11.82 -4.58 -15.72
N TYR A 50 -11.46 -5.79 -15.29
CA TYR A 50 -10.56 -6.01 -14.15
C TYR A 50 -9.19 -5.36 -14.37
N ASP A 51 -8.70 -5.31 -15.62
CA ASP A 51 -7.41 -4.71 -15.94
C ASP A 51 -7.44 -3.20 -15.69
N THR A 52 -8.49 -2.50 -16.13
CA THR A 52 -8.69 -1.06 -15.83
C THR A 52 -8.86 -0.83 -14.32
N SER A 53 -9.58 -1.70 -13.63
CA SER A 53 -9.79 -1.59 -12.19
C SER A 53 -8.50 -1.76 -11.40
N MET A 54 -7.64 -2.68 -11.82
CA MET A 54 -6.31 -2.90 -11.25
C MET A 54 -5.43 -1.67 -11.45
N LEU A 55 -5.46 -1.06 -12.64
CA LEU A 55 -4.72 0.16 -12.94
C LEU A 55 -5.19 1.34 -12.06
N ILE A 56 -6.49 1.51 -11.86
CA ILE A 56 -7.06 2.52 -10.95
C ILE A 56 -6.62 2.25 -9.51
N GLY A 57 -6.59 0.99 -9.08
CA GLY A 57 -6.10 0.59 -7.76
C GLY A 57 -4.65 1.02 -7.54
N TYR A 58 -3.74 0.70 -8.45
CA TYR A 58 -2.34 1.11 -8.35
C TYR A 58 -2.16 2.63 -8.44
N ALA A 59 -2.91 3.32 -9.29
CA ALA A 59 -2.88 4.77 -9.37
C ALA A 59 -3.30 5.41 -8.04
N SER A 60 -4.34 4.89 -7.40
CA SER A 60 -4.79 5.36 -6.09
C SER A 60 -3.75 5.12 -4.98
N MET A 61 -3.04 3.99 -5.02
CA MET A 61 -1.92 3.72 -4.10
C MET A 61 -0.79 4.74 -4.27
N LEU A 62 -0.42 5.08 -5.50
CA LEU A 62 0.61 6.09 -5.78
C LEU A 62 0.19 7.48 -5.27
N ILE A 63 -1.08 7.86 -5.47
CA ILE A 63 -1.64 9.12 -4.96
C ILE A 63 -1.59 9.13 -3.43
N ALA A 64 -2.05 8.08 -2.77
CA ALA A 64 -2.03 7.99 -1.31
C ALA A 64 -0.60 8.01 -0.76
N PHE A 65 0.33 7.28 -1.37
CA PHE A 65 1.73 7.28 -0.95
C PHE A 65 2.51 8.56 -1.31
N SER A 66 1.97 9.45 -2.15
CA SER A 66 2.53 10.81 -2.29
C SER A 66 2.57 11.56 -0.95
N LEU A 67 1.70 11.21 -0.01
CA LEU A 67 1.71 11.72 1.37
C LEU A 67 2.96 11.31 2.16
N VAL A 68 3.66 10.26 1.75
CA VAL A 68 4.98 9.89 2.32
C VAL A 68 5.99 11.00 2.02
N PHE A 69 6.02 11.50 0.78
CA PHE A 69 6.86 12.62 0.39
C PHE A 69 6.53 13.87 1.23
N VAL A 70 5.25 14.19 1.37
CA VAL A 70 4.78 15.33 2.17
C VAL A 70 5.17 15.16 3.63
N GLY A 71 5.00 13.97 4.20
CA GLY A 71 5.37 13.66 5.60
C GLY A 71 6.86 13.82 5.87
N ILE A 72 7.72 13.30 4.98
CA ILE A 72 9.17 13.45 5.08
C ILE A 72 9.56 14.94 4.96
N ARG A 73 9.00 15.64 3.97
CA ARG A 73 9.25 17.07 3.76
C ARG A 73 8.81 17.90 4.96
N ASN A 74 7.61 17.66 5.49
CA ASN A 74 7.10 18.36 6.66
C ASN A 74 7.99 18.17 7.89
N TYR A 75 8.46 16.93 8.11
CA TYR A 75 9.41 16.66 9.19
C TYR A 75 10.74 17.41 8.98
N ARG A 76 11.30 17.36 7.76
CA ARG A 76 12.54 18.05 7.41
C ARG A 76 12.44 19.56 7.67
N ASP A 77 11.37 20.18 7.17
CA ASP A 77 11.26 21.64 7.15
C ASP A 77 10.81 22.22 8.50
N LYS A 78 9.89 21.56 9.21
CA LYS A 78 9.36 22.07 10.48
C LYS A 78 10.13 21.64 11.73
N TYR A 79 10.72 20.44 11.70
CA TYR A 79 11.28 19.86 12.93
C TYR A 79 12.78 19.55 12.83
N ASN A 80 13.38 19.73 11.66
CA ASN A 80 14.79 19.40 11.44
C ASN A 80 15.55 20.46 10.64
N GLU A 81 15.14 21.72 10.74
CA GLU A 81 15.86 22.90 10.22
C GLU A 81 16.16 22.83 8.71
N GLY A 82 15.28 22.21 7.93
CA GLY A 82 15.43 22.05 6.48
C GLY A 82 16.44 21.02 6.03
N ILE A 83 17.06 20.26 6.96
CA ILE A 83 18.11 19.28 6.70
C ILE A 83 17.61 17.90 7.07
N ILE A 84 17.87 16.89 6.21
CA ILE A 84 17.58 15.49 6.52
C ILE A 84 18.56 14.57 5.80
N SER A 85 19.10 13.59 6.50
CA SER A 85 19.88 12.52 5.89
C SER A 85 18.98 11.50 5.18
N PHE A 86 19.49 10.82 4.15
CA PHE A 86 18.77 9.76 3.45
C PHE A 86 18.20 8.72 4.42
N GLY A 87 19.03 8.16 5.32
CA GLY A 87 18.58 7.11 6.25
C GLY A 87 17.48 7.57 7.20
N LYS A 88 17.49 8.85 7.64
CA LYS A 88 16.42 9.40 8.47
C LYS A 88 15.14 9.63 7.68
N ALA A 89 15.24 10.12 6.45
CA ALA A 89 14.12 10.29 5.53
C ALA A 89 13.48 8.95 5.21
N PHE A 90 14.30 7.95 4.87
CA PHE A 90 13.86 6.58 4.59
C PHE A 90 13.16 5.93 5.78
N LYS A 91 13.73 6.06 7.00
CA LYS A 91 13.10 5.56 8.22
C LYS A 91 11.71 6.18 8.47
N ILE A 92 11.57 7.48 8.27
CA ILE A 92 10.27 8.16 8.41
C ILE A 92 9.29 7.64 7.37
N GLY A 93 9.70 7.56 6.11
CA GLY A 93 8.84 7.13 5.02
C GLY A 93 8.37 5.67 5.18
N ILE A 94 9.28 4.75 5.53
CA ILE A 94 8.91 3.34 5.72
C ILE A 94 7.93 3.15 6.89
N LEU A 95 8.06 3.93 7.96
CA LEU A 95 7.13 3.86 9.08
C LEU A 95 5.74 4.43 8.71
N ILE A 96 5.68 5.46 7.88
CA ILE A 96 4.42 5.98 7.32
C ILE A 96 3.76 4.90 6.46
N VAL A 97 4.52 4.26 5.56
CA VAL A 97 4.04 3.18 4.69
C VAL A 97 3.52 2.01 5.51
N LEU A 98 4.24 1.58 6.54
CA LEU A 98 3.81 0.46 7.39
C LEU A 98 2.46 0.73 8.09
N ILE A 99 2.27 1.94 8.62
CA ILE A 99 0.99 2.33 9.24
C ILE A 99 -0.12 2.33 8.17
N ALA A 100 0.12 2.97 7.04
CA ALA A 100 -0.86 3.06 5.96
C ALA A 100 -1.23 1.68 5.40
N SER A 101 -0.24 0.81 5.16
CA SER A 101 -0.45 -0.55 4.68
C SER A 101 -1.22 -1.40 5.68
N THR A 102 -0.97 -1.24 6.99
CA THR A 102 -1.72 -1.98 8.02
C THR A 102 -3.20 -1.59 8.03
N ILE A 103 -3.51 -0.30 7.90
CA ILE A 103 -4.89 0.18 7.79
C ILE A 103 -5.57 -0.39 6.55
N TYR A 104 -4.87 -0.36 5.41
CA TYR A 104 -5.35 -0.92 4.15
C TYR A 104 -5.64 -2.42 4.25
N VAL A 105 -4.71 -3.20 4.81
CA VAL A 105 -4.87 -4.66 5.01
C VAL A 105 -6.05 -4.97 5.90
N VAL A 106 -6.22 -4.23 7.00
CA VAL A 106 -7.39 -4.42 7.91
C VAL A 106 -8.68 -4.09 7.18
N ALA A 107 -8.74 -2.98 6.43
CA ALA A 107 -9.90 -2.60 5.66
C ALA A 107 -10.24 -3.66 4.58
N TRP A 108 -9.23 -4.18 3.88
CA TRP A 108 -9.39 -5.25 2.90
C TRP A 108 -9.91 -6.55 3.51
N LEU A 109 -9.35 -6.97 4.66
CA LEU A 109 -9.84 -8.17 5.35
C LEU A 109 -11.31 -8.04 5.74
N ILE A 110 -11.72 -6.89 6.27
CA ILE A 110 -13.13 -6.64 6.61
C ILE A 110 -13.99 -6.71 5.33
N ASP A 111 -13.59 -6.05 4.26
CA ASP A 111 -14.35 -6.02 3.01
C ASP A 111 -14.45 -7.43 2.38
N SER A 112 -13.32 -8.12 2.26
CA SER A 112 -13.26 -9.45 1.64
C SER A 112 -14.01 -10.55 2.39
N PHE A 113 -14.10 -10.46 3.73
CA PHE A 113 -14.83 -11.48 4.50
C PHE A 113 -16.31 -11.20 4.71
N PHE A 114 -16.70 -9.91 4.78
CA PHE A 114 -18.07 -9.54 5.12
C PHE A 114 -18.89 -9.00 3.94
N PHE A 115 -18.25 -8.36 2.96
CA PHE A 115 -18.96 -7.70 1.86
C PHE A 115 -18.80 -8.42 0.53
N ILE A 116 -17.64 -9.03 0.26
CA ILE A 116 -17.34 -9.72 -0.99
C ILE A 116 -16.67 -11.10 -0.76
N PRO A 117 -17.32 -12.02 -0.02
CA PRO A 117 -16.72 -13.30 0.34
C PRO A 117 -16.38 -14.19 -0.86
N ASP A 118 -16.96 -13.92 -2.02
CA ASP A 118 -16.76 -14.62 -3.28
C ASP A 118 -15.69 -13.96 -4.19
N PHE A 119 -14.93 -12.98 -3.68
CA PHE A 119 -13.90 -12.27 -4.45
C PHE A 119 -12.88 -13.22 -5.07
N GLY A 120 -12.38 -14.19 -4.29
CA GLY A 120 -11.38 -15.15 -4.76
C GLY A 120 -11.90 -16.03 -5.91
N GLU A 121 -13.14 -16.48 -5.84
CA GLU A 121 -13.81 -17.25 -6.89
C GLU A 121 -14.01 -16.41 -8.16
N LYS A 122 -14.48 -15.18 -8.04
CA LYS A 122 -14.66 -14.26 -9.17
C LYS A 122 -13.34 -13.93 -9.86
N TYR A 123 -12.29 -13.64 -9.07
CA TYR A 123 -10.96 -13.40 -9.60
C TYR A 123 -10.41 -14.62 -10.35
N SER A 124 -10.57 -15.82 -9.77
CA SER A 124 -10.18 -17.08 -10.40
C SER A 124 -10.89 -17.31 -11.73
N ALA A 125 -12.21 -17.11 -11.78
CA ALA A 125 -12.99 -17.24 -13.01
C ALA A 125 -12.50 -16.27 -14.09
N HIS A 126 -12.29 -14.99 -13.74
CA HIS A 126 -11.77 -14.00 -14.68
C HIS A 126 -10.40 -14.40 -15.25
N MET A 127 -9.47 -14.87 -14.41
CA MET A 127 -8.14 -15.30 -14.85
C MET A 127 -8.20 -16.49 -15.80
N LEU A 128 -9.09 -17.46 -15.55
CA LEU A 128 -9.31 -18.60 -16.42
C LEU A 128 -9.95 -18.20 -17.76
N ASP A 129 -10.91 -17.29 -17.74
CA ASP A 129 -11.54 -16.78 -18.96
C ASP A 129 -10.56 -15.98 -19.82
N LYS A 130 -9.70 -15.17 -19.21
CA LYS A 130 -8.61 -14.47 -19.90
C LYS A 130 -7.62 -15.44 -20.55
N LEU A 131 -7.28 -16.53 -19.86
CA LEU A 131 -6.40 -17.55 -20.37
C LEU A 131 -7.02 -18.27 -21.59
N LYS A 132 -8.31 -18.62 -21.53
CA LYS A 132 -9.06 -19.22 -22.64
C LYS A 132 -9.15 -18.27 -23.83
N ALA A 133 -9.47 -17.01 -23.60
CA ALA A 133 -9.54 -15.98 -24.65
C ALA A 133 -8.18 -15.75 -25.32
N GLY A 134 -7.08 -15.94 -24.60
CA GLY A 134 -5.71 -15.89 -25.11
C GLY A 134 -5.31 -17.10 -25.95
N GLY A 135 -6.18 -18.11 -26.15
CA GLY A 135 -5.90 -19.29 -26.97
C GLY A 135 -4.99 -20.33 -26.28
N ALA A 136 -4.96 -20.37 -24.95
CA ALA A 136 -4.17 -21.34 -24.20
C ALA A 136 -4.61 -22.78 -24.49
N SER A 137 -3.65 -23.71 -24.43
CA SER A 137 -3.91 -25.14 -24.61
C SER A 137 -4.76 -25.70 -23.45
N GLN A 138 -5.49 -26.80 -23.70
CA GLN A 138 -6.29 -27.46 -22.66
C GLN A 138 -5.44 -27.86 -21.44
N VAL A 139 -4.21 -28.28 -21.68
CA VAL A 139 -3.27 -28.67 -20.61
C VAL A 139 -2.92 -27.49 -19.70
N GLU A 140 -2.72 -26.30 -20.28
CA GLU A 140 -2.47 -25.08 -19.52
C GLU A 140 -3.71 -24.64 -18.73
N ILE A 141 -4.88 -24.72 -19.35
CA ILE A 141 -6.16 -24.41 -18.69
C ILE A 141 -6.38 -25.33 -17.49
N ASP A 142 -6.18 -26.65 -17.65
CA ASP A 142 -6.36 -27.63 -16.58
C ASP A 142 -5.36 -27.42 -15.43
N LYS A 143 -4.10 -27.09 -15.76
CA LYS A 143 -3.08 -26.73 -14.77
C LYS A 143 -3.48 -25.48 -14.01
N GLN A 144 -3.83 -24.41 -14.70
CA GLN A 144 -4.22 -23.14 -14.09
C GLN A 144 -5.50 -23.28 -13.24
N THR A 145 -6.44 -24.11 -13.68
CA THR A 145 -7.65 -24.40 -12.89
C THR A 145 -7.31 -24.99 -11.53
N LYS A 146 -6.38 -25.93 -11.47
CA LYS A 146 -5.93 -26.54 -10.21
C LYS A 146 -5.19 -25.52 -9.32
N GLU A 147 -4.34 -24.69 -9.91
CA GLU A 147 -3.61 -23.63 -9.19
C GLU A 147 -4.58 -22.60 -8.61
N MET A 148 -5.56 -22.15 -9.38
CA MET A 148 -6.58 -21.21 -8.93
C MET A 148 -7.48 -21.80 -7.84
N ALA A 149 -7.87 -23.07 -7.95
CA ALA A 149 -8.64 -23.73 -6.89
C ALA A 149 -7.86 -23.79 -5.56
N ASN A 150 -6.55 -24.06 -5.62
CA ASN A 150 -5.69 -24.01 -4.44
C ASN A 150 -5.56 -22.58 -3.90
N PHE A 151 -5.37 -21.61 -4.78
CA PHE A 151 -5.30 -20.18 -4.39
C PHE A 151 -6.59 -19.75 -3.65
N VAL A 152 -7.77 -20.02 -4.21
CA VAL A 152 -9.06 -19.71 -3.59
C VAL A 152 -9.18 -20.31 -2.20
N ARG A 153 -8.77 -21.58 -2.05
CA ARG A 153 -8.78 -22.27 -0.74
C ARG A 153 -7.85 -21.60 0.25
N MET A 154 -6.63 -21.22 -0.15
CA MET A 154 -5.66 -20.53 0.69
C MET A 154 -6.13 -19.12 1.03
N TYR A 155 -6.77 -18.42 0.08
CA TYR A 155 -7.25 -17.05 0.22
C TYR A 155 -8.36 -16.91 1.27
N LYS A 156 -9.11 -17.99 1.55
CA LYS A 156 -10.07 -18.05 2.67
C LYS A 156 -9.42 -18.03 4.05
N ASN A 157 -8.10 -18.27 4.14
CA ASN A 157 -7.36 -18.09 5.37
C ASN A 157 -7.00 -16.60 5.55
N PRO A 158 -7.46 -15.93 6.64
CA PRO A 158 -7.22 -14.51 6.84
C PRO A 158 -5.74 -14.13 6.93
N PHE A 159 -4.90 -15.01 7.46
CA PHE A 159 -3.47 -14.78 7.53
C PHE A 159 -2.81 -14.78 6.14
N PHE A 160 -3.18 -15.75 5.29
CA PHE A 160 -2.69 -15.80 3.92
C PHE A 160 -3.17 -14.59 3.11
N ASN A 161 -4.45 -14.23 3.22
CA ASN A 161 -5.04 -13.06 2.58
C ASN A 161 -4.30 -11.79 3.00
N ALA A 162 -4.06 -11.58 4.31
CA ALA A 162 -3.29 -10.45 4.81
C ALA A 162 -1.87 -10.40 4.23
N MET A 163 -1.17 -11.55 4.20
CA MET A 163 0.18 -11.62 3.63
C MET A 163 0.21 -11.22 2.16
N MET A 164 -0.73 -11.73 1.35
CA MET A 164 -0.83 -11.41 -0.07
C MET A 164 -1.09 -9.92 -0.28
N THR A 165 -1.96 -9.33 0.53
CA THR A 165 -2.25 -7.89 0.48
C THR A 165 -1.02 -7.04 0.88
N TYR A 166 -0.24 -7.47 1.87
CA TYR A 166 1.02 -6.81 2.21
C TYR A 166 2.05 -6.90 1.07
N VAL A 167 2.16 -8.07 0.42
CA VAL A 167 3.06 -8.28 -0.73
C VAL A 167 2.69 -7.38 -1.91
N GLU A 168 1.42 -7.02 -2.05
CA GLU A 168 0.95 -6.10 -3.07
C GLU A 168 1.30 -4.64 -2.74
N ILE A 169 0.95 -4.16 -1.55
CA ILE A 169 1.02 -2.73 -1.21
C ILE A 169 2.41 -2.27 -0.77
N LEU A 170 3.19 -3.11 -0.06
CA LEU A 170 4.49 -2.71 0.49
C LEU A 170 5.54 -2.36 -0.57
N PRO A 171 5.68 -3.10 -1.70
CA PRO A 171 6.63 -2.74 -2.74
C PRO A 171 6.38 -1.34 -3.32
N VAL A 172 5.11 -0.98 -3.54
CA VAL A 172 4.73 0.36 -4.03
C VAL A 172 5.15 1.43 -3.04
N GLY A 173 4.81 1.25 -1.76
CA GLY A 173 5.20 2.18 -0.69
C GLY A 173 6.72 2.28 -0.51
N LEU A 174 7.44 1.16 -0.66
CA LEU A 174 8.91 1.12 -0.58
C LEU A 174 9.57 1.94 -1.70
N ILE A 175 9.10 1.78 -2.94
CA ILE A 175 9.60 2.52 -4.09
C ILE A 175 9.37 4.03 -3.89
N VAL A 176 8.15 4.41 -3.52
CA VAL A 176 7.82 5.82 -3.24
C VAL A 176 8.68 6.39 -2.10
N THR A 177 8.90 5.62 -1.04
CA THR A 177 9.77 6.01 0.08
C THR A 177 11.21 6.21 -0.37
N LEU A 178 11.74 5.30 -1.20
CA LEU A 178 13.11 5.38 -1.71
C LEU A 178 13.29 6.65 -2.55
N ILE A 179 12.40 6.88 -3.52
CA ILE A 179 12.43 8.07 -4.40
C ILE A 179 12.30 9.35 -3.56
N SER A 180 11.33 9.41 -2.67
CA SER A 180 11.09 10.56 -1.79
C SER A 180 12.31 10.89 -0.94
N SER A 181 12.97 9.86 -0.39
CA SER A 181 14.15 10.02 0.46
C SER A 181 15.36 10.50 -0.32
N LEU A 182 15.52 10.06 -1.58
CA LEU A 182 16.59 10.51 -2.47
C LEU A 182 16.41 11.99 -2.86
N ILE A 183 15.18 12.39 -3.18
CA ILE A 183 14.86 13.78 -3.56
C ILE A 183 15.00 14.74 -2.38
N LEU A 184 14.53 14.32 -1.20
CA LEU A 184 14.42 15.20 -0.04
C LEU A 184 15.69 15.29 0.81
N LYS A 185 16.67 14.36 0.62
CA LYS A 185 17.93 14.42 1.37
C LYS A 185 18.65 15.76 1.16
N ARG A 186 19.03 16.39 2.25
CA ARG A 186 19.88 17.59 2.28
C ARG A 186 20.92 17.43 3.36
N LYS A 187 22.19 17.64 3.01
CA LYS A 187 23.31 17.66 3.97
C LYS A 187 23.55 19.10 4.42
N THR A 188 24.06 19.28 5.63
CA THR A 188 24.69 20.53 6.08
C THR A 188 25.85 20.82 5.15
N VAL A 189 25.87 21.98 4.53
CA VAL A 189 27.08 22.49 3.89
C VAL A 189 27.94 23.01 5.04
N THR A 190 28.94 22.22 5.45
CA THR A 190 29.99 22.73 6.34
C THR A 190 30.77 23.75 5.51
N LYS A 191 30.59 25.05 5.83
CA LYS A 191 31.50 26.10 5.39
C LYS A 191 32.77 26.04 6.23
#